data_615a23d6262c324b87f8e6e38dfb3cd1
#
_entry.id   615a23d6262c324b87f8e6e38dfb3cd1
#
_cell.length_a   1.000
_cell.length_b   1.000
_cell.length_c   1.000
_cell.angle_alpha   90.00
_cell.angle_beta   90.00
_cell.angle_gamma   90.00
#
_symmetry.space_group_name_H-M   'P 1'
#
loop_
_entity.id
_entity.type
_entity.pdbx_description
1 polymer ?
#
loop_
_entity_poly.entity_id
_entity_poly.type
_entity_poly.pdbx_seq_one_letter_code
_entity_poly.pdbx_strand_id
1 'polypeptide(L)'
;MILLRQFFCEHRLLVGGYSVFLLFNTLLSAFLWPDLKENLEAWSGIAKLLPLKAVQDVVWMIEKEGWWAYFGVQQLFKSGGVIAMTVAGLLGSMLVARDVDQRTAEFLFSRPVSRTQLFLTRWGAGLLFLQIPFFLTTLLFWGIGQSLGESLAFSHVLLAHLHVSLFVTALFTVTAWLSVVSSHQLKPAMLVVGFMLFQLAIYMVQDLWSISIFKMIDLDHILPIRYGDFPWWQFLSFLGTTLTGLFAGIFCINRRDF
;
A
#
# COMPACT_ATOMS: atom_id res chain seq x y z
N MET A 1 -19.04 17.78 -4.81
CA MET A 1 -19.18 17.55 -3.36
C MET A 1 -20.11 16.38 -3.00
N ILE A 2 -21.30 16.25 -3.61
CA ILE A 2 -22.28 15.18 -3.28
C ILE A 2 -21.71 13.78 -3.52
N LEU A 3 -21.06 13.52 -4.65
CA LEU A 3 -20.46 12.22 -4.99
C LEU A 3 -19.35 11.79 -4.02
N LEU A 4 -18.50 12.72 -3.59
CA LEU A 4 -17.46 12.47 -2.58
C LEU A 4 -18.06 12.08 -1.23
N ARG A 5 -19.07 12.84 -0.78
CA ARG A 5 -19.77 12.56 0.47
C ARG A 5 -20.48 11.20 0.45
N GLN A 6 -21.12 10.86 -0.66
CA GLN A 6 -21.77 9.57 -0.85
C GLN A 6 -20.72 8.44 -0.78
N PHE A 7 -19.62 8.53 -1.52
CA PHE A 7 -18.56 7.54 -1.53
C PHE A 7 -17.94 7.36 -0.13
N PHE A 8 -17.76 8.46 0.63
CA PHE A 8 -17.30 8.40 2.01
C PHE A 8 -18.27 7.65 2.92
N CYS A 9 -19.56 7.98 2.86
CA CYS A 9 -20.57 7.33 3.70
C CYS A 9 -20.68 5.82 3.43
N GLU A 10 -20.54 5.42 2.17
CA GLU A 10 -20.60 4.02 1.75
C GLU A 10 -19.40 3.19 2.23
N HIS A 11 -18.20 3.80 2.32
CA HIS A 11 -16.96 3.09 2.65
C HIS A 11 -16.40 3.41 4.03
N ARG A 12 -17.14 4.17 4.86
CA ARG A 12 -16.69 4.66 6.19
C ARG A 12 -16.19 3.56 7.12
N LEU A 13 -16.81 2.38 7.11
CA LEU A 13 -16.39 1.25 7.95
C LEU A 13 -15.06 0.65 7.47
N LEU A 14 -14.87 0.50 6.16
CA LEU A 14 -13.61 0.02 5.60
C LEU A 14 -12.47 1.00 5.87
N VAL A 15 -12.71 2.29 5.61
CA VAL A 15 -11.71 3.36 5.82
C VAL A 15 -11.41 3.54 7.30
N GLY A 16 -12.44 3.53 8.15
CA GLY A 16 -12.28 3.61 9.61
C GLY A 16 -11.51 2.42 10.17
N GLY A 17 -11.89 1.21 9.79
CA GLY A 17 -11.20 -0.01 10.19
C GLY A 17 -9.73 -0.04 9.73
N TYR A 18 -9.46 0.37 8.49
CA TYR A 18 -8.11 0.54 7.98
C TYR A 18 -7.28 1.54 8.80
N SER A 19 -7.85 2.72 9.07
CA SER A 19 -7.17 3.77 9.84
C SER A 19 -6.85 3.32 11.26
N VAL A 20 -7.80 2.68 11.94
CA VAL A 20 -7.60 2.13 13.29
C VAL A 20 -6.56 1.02 13.29
N PHE A 21 -6.60 0.12 12.30
CA PHE A 21 -5.63 -0.97 12.19
C PHE A 21 -4.22 -0.48 11.92
N LEU A 22 -4.05 0.52 11.03
CA LEU A 22 -2.75 1.15 10.80
C LEU A 22 -2.23 1.85 12.06
N LEU A 23 -3.10 2.60 12.76
CA LEU A 23 -2.73 3.28 13.99
C LEU A 23 -2.27 2.28 15.06
N PHE A 24 -3.05 1.21 15.26
CA PHE A 24 -2.71 0.15 16.21
C PHE A 24 -1.37 -0.52 15.86
N ASN A 25 -1.19 -0.90 14.58
CA ASN A 25 0.07 -1.49 14.11
C ASN A 25 1.27 -0.55 14.32
N THR A 26 1.11 0.74 14.02
CA THR A 26 2.14 1.76 14.19
C THR A 26 2.53 1.92 15.66
N LEU A 27 1.55 2.07 16.56
CA LEU A 27 1.80 2.20 18.00
C LEU A 27 2.44 0.94 18.56
N LEU A 28 1.91 -0.24 18.23
CA LEU A 28 2.48 -1.51 18.68
C LEU A 28 3.93 -1.66 18.24
N SER A 29 4.24 -1.38 16.99
CA SER A 29 5.61 -1.46 16.46
C SER A 29 6.53 -0.44 17.13
N ALA A 30 6.06 0.77 17.40
CA ALA A 30 6.86 1.79 18.10
C ALA A 30 7.18 1.40 19.55
N PHE A 31 6.20 0.83 20.27
CA PHE A 31 6.39 0.37 21.64
C PHE A 31 7.29 -0.87 21.75
N LEU A 32 7.34 -1.71 20.72
CA LEU A 32 8.22 -2.90 20.71
C LEU A 32 9.68 -2.57 20.42
N TRP A 33 10.00 -1.39 19.91
CA TRP A 33 11.35 -1.05 19.51
C TRP A 33 12.39 -1.08 20.65
N PRO A 34 12.15 -0.48 21.83
CA PRO A 34 13.12 -0.51 22.92
C PRO A 34 13.51 -1.94 23.32
N ASP A 35 12.51 -2.81 23.51
CA ASP A 35 12.74 -4.20 23.89
C ASP A 35 13.47 -4.99 22.78
N LEU A 36 13.14 -4.72 21.52
CA LEU A 36 13.81 -5.34 20.39
C LEU A 36 15.26 -4.88 20.29
N LYS A 37 15.52 -3.59 20.49
CA LYS A 37 16.86 -2.99 20.46
C LYS A 37 17.77 -3.58 21.53
N GLU A 38 17.27 -3.79 22.75
CA GLU A 38 18.01 -4.40 23.85
C GLU A 38 18.32 -5.87 23.63
N ASN A 39 17.47 -6.59 22.89
CA ASN A 39 17.56 -8.04 22.68
C ASN A 39 17.93 -8.42 21.23
N LEU A 40 18.56 -7.53 20.46
CA LEU A 40 18.87 -7.76 19.04
C LEU A 40 19.72 -9.02 18.80
N GLU A 41 20.72 -9.29 19.67
CA GLU A 41 21.55 -10.49 19.56
C GLU A 41 20.73 -11.78 19.71
N ALA A 42 19.77 -11.81 20.64
CA ALA A 42 18.88 -12.96 20.83
C ALA A 42 17.97 -13.16 19.62
N TRP A 43 17.43 -12.08 19.06
CA TRP A 43 16.60 -12.11 17.86
C TRP A 43 17.39 -12.57 16.62
N SER A 44 18.64 -12.14 16.48
CA SER A 44 19.56 -12.61 15.44
C SER A 44 19.83 -14.11 15.55
N GLY A 45 20.04 -14.61 16.79
CA GLY A 45 20.18 -16.04 17.05
C GLY A 45 18.96 -16.84 16.62
N ILE A 46 17.74 -16.37 16.95
CA ILE A 46 16.50 -17.02 16.56
C ILE A 46 16.29 -16.96 15.04
N ALA A 47 16.55 -15.81 14.41
CA ALA A 47 16.40 -15.64 12.97
C ALA A 47 17.26 -16.63 12.16
N LYS A 48 18.48 -16.90 12.62
CA LYS A 48 19.39 -17.89 11.99
C LYS A 48 18.86 -19.32 12.02
N LEU A 49 17.97 -19.64 12.96
CA LEU A 49 17.34 -20.97 13.06
C LEU A 49 16.14 -21.14 12.12
N LEU A 50 15.58 -20.02 11.63
CA LEU A 50 14.43 -20.05 10.72
C LEU A 50 14.92 -20.26 9.27
N PRO A 51 14.33 -21.18 8.51
CA PRO A 51 14.69 -21.43 7.10
C PRO A 51 14.08 -20.35 6.17
N LEU A 52 14.04 -19.10 6.61
CA LEU A 52 13.44 -17.96 5.90
C LEU A 52 14.49 -16.87 5.72
N LYS A 53 15.11 -16.85 4.56
CA LYS A 53 16.18 -15.86 4.25
C LYS A 53 15.69 -14.42 4.41
N ALA A 54 14.48 -14.11 3.96
CA ALA A 54 13.92 -12.78 4.10
C ALA A 54 13.87 -12.29 5.57
N VAL A 55 13.61 -13.20 6.52
CA VAL A 55 13.62 -12.88 7.96
C VAL A 55 15.05 -12.67 8.46
N GLN A 56 15.99 -13.51 8.03
CA GLN A 56 17.40 -13.38 8.39
C GLN A 56 17.99 -12.06 7.89
N ASP A 57 17.72 -11.71 6.62
CA ASP A 57 18.20 -10.49 5.99
C ASP A 57 17.61 -9.24 6.67
N VAL A 58 16.31 -9.26 7.01
CA VAL A 58 15.64 -8.17 7.75
C VAL A 58 16.29 -7.97 9.13
N VAL A 59 16.51 -9.02 9.90
CA VAL A 59 17.13 -8.90 11.24
C VAL A 59 18.57 -8.40 11.12
N TRP A 60 19.32 -8.91 10.16
CA TRP A 60 20.69 -8.42 9.88
C TRP A 60 20.71 -6.94 9.49
N MET A 61 19.77 -6.49 8.66
CA MET A 61 19.65 -5.07 8.29
C MET A 61 19.27 -4.19 9.49
N ILE A 62 18.40 -4.69 10.40
CA ILE A 62 18.05 -3.97 11.63
C ILE A 62 19.27 -3.87 12.56
N GLU A 63 20.10 -4.92 12.67
CA GLU A 63 21.35 -4.85 13.44
C GLU A 63 22.31 -3.79 12.88
N LYS A 64 22.39 -3.67 11.55
CA LYS A 64 23.33 -2.76 10.88
C LYS A 64 22.85 -1.31 10.83
N GLU A 65 21.60 -1.08 10.46
CA GLU A 65 21.02 0.24 10.16
C GLU A 65 20.07 0.75 11.26
N GLY A 66 19.84 -0.06 12.30
CA GLY A 66 19.04 0.31 13.47
C GLY A 66 17.61 0.71 13.15
N TRP A 67 17.20 1.83 13.75
CA TRP A 67 15.84 2.36 13.60
C TRP A 67 15.41 2.59 12.14
N TRP A 68 16.33 2.97 11.25
CA TRP A 68 15.97 3.20 9.84
C TRP A 68 15.49 1.92 9.15
N ALA A 69 16.17 0.80 9.34
CA ALA A 69 15.73 -0.49 8.82
C ALA A 69 14.43 -0.95 9.48
N TYR A 70 14.31 -0.79 10.81
CA TYR A 70 13.08 -1.13 11.53
C TYR A 70 11.89 -0.30 11.05
N PHE A 71 12.07 1.01 10.85
CA PHE A 71 11.08 1.90 10.23
C PHE A 71 10.68 1.40 8.84
N GLY A 72 11.65 1.06 8.00
CA GLY A 72 11.42 0.53 6.66
C GLY A 72 10.55 -0.72 6.68
N VAL A 73 10.86 -1.68 7.56
CA VAL A 73 10.08 -2.93 7.68
C VAL A 73 8.68 -2.69 8.22
N GLN A 74 8.57 -2.02 9.35
CA GLN A 74 7.29 -1.97 10.08
C GLN A 74 6.32 -0.96 9.46
N GLN A 75 6.82 0.22 9.08
CA GLN A 75 5.95 1.29 8.60
C GLN A 75 5.81 1.29 7.08
N LEU A 76 6.88 1.05 6.34
CA LEU A 76 6.80 1.12 4.89
C LEU A 76 6.42 -0.23 4.28
N PHE A 77 7.17 -1.28 4.55
CA PHE A 77 6.90 -2.60 3.96
C PHE A 77 5.61 -3.23 4.51
N LYS A 78 5.47 -3.36 5.83
CA LYS A 78 4.31 -4.01 6.45
C LYS A 78 3.05 -3.15 6.36
N SER A 79 3.09 -1.86 6.76
CA SER A 79 1.91 -0.99 6.74
C SER A 79 1.54 -0.57 5.32
N GLY A 80 2.49 -0.17 4.48
CA GLY A 80 2.28 0.21 3.09
C GLY A 80 2.18 -1.00 2.16
N GLY A 81 3.22 -1.85 2.15
CA GLY A 81 3.34 -2.96 1.23
C GLY A 81 2.34 -4.10 1.45
N VAL A 82 1.87 -4.34 2.69
CA VAL A 82 0.92 -5.43 2.98
C VAL A 82 -0.46 -4.91 3.36
N ILE A 83 -0.56 -4.05 4.40
CA ILE A 83 -1.87 -3.61 4.92
C ILE A 83 -2.56 -2.68 3.92
N ALA A 84 -1.89 -1.59 3.50
CA ALA A 84 -2.48 -0.62 2.57
C ALA A 84 -2.76 -1.24 1.19
N MET A 85 -1.90 -2.14 0.70
CA MET A 85 -2.10 -2.93 -0.50
C MET A 85 -3.42 -3.73 -0.45
N THR A 86 -3.67 -4.44 0.65
CA THR A 86 -4.89 -5.24 0.80
C THR A 86 -6.14 -4.36 0.72
N VAL A 87 -6.11 -3.20 1.40
CA VAL A 87 -7.22 -2.24 1.35
C VAL A 87 -7.33 -1.58 -0.02
N ALA A 88 -6.21 -1.33 -0.72
CA ALA A 88 -6.21 -0.85 -2.09
C ALA A 88 -6.93 -1.80 -3.05
N GLY A 89 -6.69 -3.11 -2.91
CA GLY A 89 -7.41 -4.15 -3.66
C GLY A 89 -8.91 -4.16 -3.37
N LEU A 90 -9.29 -4.10 -2.10
CA LEU A 90 -10.70 -4.06 -1.71
C LEU A 90 -11.40 -2.77 -2.17
N LEU A 91 -10.82 -1.61 -1.89
CA LEU A 91 -11.42 -0.32 -2.21
C LEU A 91 -11.48 -0.08 -3.73
N GLY A 92 -10.42 -0.46 -4.46
CA GLY A 92 -10.38 -0.37 -5.91
C GLY A 92 -11.45 -1.23 -6.58
N SER A 93 -11.70 -2.43 -6.06
CA SER A 93 -12.75 -3.32 -6.57
C SER A 93 -14.17 -2.76 -6.43
N MET A 94 -14.37 -1.86 -5.46
CA MET A 94 -15.67 -1.26 -5.19
C MET A 94 -16.00 -0.05 -6.07
N LEU A 95 -15.03 0.47 -6.85
CA LEU A 95 -15.24 1.75 -7.58
C LEU A 95 -16.40 1.73 -8.58
N VAL A 96 -16.55 0.62 -9.32
CA VAL A 96 -17.60 0.46 -10.34
C VAL A 96 -18.27 -0.89 -10.21
N ALA A 97 -17.53 -1.99 -10.01
CA ALA A 97 -18.09 -3.33 -10.00
C ALA A 97 -19.16 -3.54 -8.91
N ARG A 98 -19.10 -2.80 -7.81
CA ARG A 98 -20.13 -2.83 -6.76
C ARG A 98 -21.48 -2.35 -7.27
N ASP A 99 -21.51 -1.24 -8.02
CA ASP A 99 -22.77 -0.72 -8.56
C ASP A 99 -23.38 -1.66 -9.61
N VAL A 100 -22.52 -2.30 -10.41
CA VAL A 100 -22.93 -3.32 -11.37
C VAL A 100 -23.52 -4.55 -10.65
N ASP A 101 -22.85 -5.03 -9.62
CA ASP A 101 -23.25 -6.18 -8.81
C ASP A 101 -24.59 -5.93 -8.09
N GLN A 102 -24.78 -4.70 -7.57
CA GLN A 102 -26.01 -4.27 -6.90
C GLN A 102 -27.11 -3.79 -7.86
N ARG A 103 -26.89 -3.83 -9.18
CA ARG A 103 -27.81 -3.34 -10.22
C ARG A 103 -28.21 -1.87 -10.07
N THR A 104 -27.31 -1.05 -9.49
CA THR A 104 -27.51 0.40 -9.32
C THR A 104 -26.77 1.22 -10.38
N ALA A 105 -26.00 0.55 -11.24
CA ALA A 105 -25.19 1.20 -12.28
C ALA A 105 -26.03 2.06 -13.24
N GLU A 106 -27.18 1.56 -13.75
CA GLU A 106 -28.05 2.31 -14.64
C GLU A 106 -28.50 3.63 -14.02
N PHE A 107 -28.92 3.61 -12.75
CA PHE A 107 -29.34 4.82 -12.03
C PHE A 107 -28.17 5.79 -11.82
N LEU A 108 -26.97 5.28 -11.58
CA LEU A 108 -25.79 6.10 -11.37
C LEU A 108 -25.34 6.81 -12.65
N PHE A 109 -25.36 6.09 -13.78
CA PHE A 109 -24.93 6.59 -15.08
C PHE A 109 -26.01 7.38 -15.83
N SER A 110 -27.25 7.41 -15.35
CA SER A 110 -28.31 8.31 -15.84
C SER A 110 -28.22 9.74 -15.33
N ARG A 111 -27.34 10.00 -14.33
CA ARG A 111 -27.11 11.35 -13.81
C ARG A 111 -26.40 12.24 -14.85
N PRO A 112 -26.60 13.58 -14.80
CA PRO A 112 -25.95 14.52 -15.72
C PRO A 112 -24.47 14.74 -15.38
N VAL A 113 -23.70 13.64 -15.27
CA VAL A 113 -22.25 13.63 -14.97
C VAL A 113 -21.57 12.69 -15.96
N SER A 114 -20.44 13.11 -16.55
CA SER A 114 -19.73 12.23 -17.47
C SER A 114 -19.17 10.99 -16.75
N ARG A 115 -19.14 9.85 -17.46
CA ARG A 115 -18.60 8.58 -16.95
C ARG A 115 -17.15 8.74 -16.48
N THR A 116 -16.35 9.48 -17.24
CA THR A 116 -14.97 9.82 -16.89
C THR A 116 -14.88 10.61 -15.58
N GLN A 117 -15.73 11.64 -15.43
CA GLN A 117 -15.75 12.45 -14.21
C GLN A 117 -16.17 11.63 -12.99
N LEU A 118 -17.14 10.74 -13.14
CA LEU A 118 -17.55 9.82 -12.06
C LEU A 118 -16.39 8.91 -11.64
N PHE A 119 -15.74 8.27 -12.61
CA PHE A 119 -14.59 7.38 -12.35
C PHE A 119 -13.45 8.12 -11.66
N LEU A 120 -13.02 9.27 -12.20
CA LEU A 120 -11.91 10.05 -11.64
C LEU A 120 -12.24 10.60 -10.25
N THR A 121 -13.48 11.03 -9.99
CA THR A 121 -13.90 11.50 -8.67
C THR A 121 -13.83 10.38 -7.62
N ARG A 122 -14.29 9.19 -7.96
CA ARG A 122 -14.24 8.01 -7.08
C ARG A 122 -12.81 7.51 -6.89
N TRP A 123 -12.02 7.48 -7.97
CA TRP A 123 -10.60 7.13 -7.91
C TRP A 123 -9.84 8.10 -7.00
N GLY A 124 -10.01 9.40 -7.17
CA GLY A 124 -9.37 10.41 -6.33
C GLY A 124 -9.80 10.32 -4.86
N ALA A 125 -11.10 10.08 -4.60
CA ALA A 125 -11.60 9.86 -3.24
C ALA A 125 -10.99 8.61 -2.59
N GLY A 126 -10.95 7.49 -3.33
CA GLY A 126 -10.34 6.24 -2.86
C GLY A 126 -8.86 6.40 -2.58
N LEU A 127 -8.14 7.14 -3.44
CA LEU A 127 -6.73 7.46 -3.23
C LEU A 127 -6.51 8.26 -1.93
N LEU A 128 -7.32 9.29 -1.67
CA LEU A 128 -7.24 10.05 -0.43
C LEU A 128 -7.51 9.17 0.79
N PHE A 129 -8.48 8.26 0.71
CA PHE A 129 -8.81 7.33 1.80
C PHE A 129 -7.69 6.34 2.12
N LEU A 130 -6.90 5.96 1.12
CA LEU A 130 -5.73 5.11 1.31
C LEU A 130 -4.52 5.89 1.84
N GLN A 131 -4.24 7.04 1.23
CA GLN A 131 -2.98 7.73 1.45
C GLN A 131 -2.97 8.59 2.74
N ILE A 132 -4.10 9.21 3.10
CA ILE A 132 -4.14 10.05 4.30
C ILE A 132 -3.85 9.26 5.58
N PRO A 133 -4.51 8.12 5.88
CA PRO A 133 -4.19 7.33 7.07
C PRO A 133 -2.75 6.80 7.04
N PHE A 134 -2.27 6.34 5.89
CA PHE A 134 -0.91 5.83 5.74
C PHE A 134 0.13 6.92 5.98
N PHE A 135 -0.07 8.11 5.44
CA PHE A 135 0.82 9.25 5.67
C PHE A 135 0.82 9.71 7.13
N LEU A 136 -0.38 9.84 7.74
CA LEU A 136 -0.49 10.25 9.15
C LEU A 136 0.18 9.26 10.10
N THR A 137 0.02 7.97 9.86
CA THR A 137 0.70 6.94 10.68
C THR A 137 2.21 6.90 10.44
N THR A 138 2.68 7.23 9.23
CA THR A 138 4.10 7.39 8.93
C THR A 138 4.69 8.57 9.71
N LEU A 139 3.98 9.72 9.74
CA LEU A 139 4.38 10.87 10.53
C LEU A 139 4.42 10.56 12.03
N LEU A 140 3.40 9.84 12.52
CA LEU A 140 3.33 9.43 13.92
C LEU A 140 4.51 8.53 14.30
N PHE A 141 4.83 7.51 13.47
CA PHE A 141 5.94 6.60 13.72
C PHE A 141 7.29 7.32 13.71
N TRP A 142 7.48 8.23 12.76
CA TRP A 142 8.65 9.11 12.73
C TRP A 142 8.74 9.98 13.98
N GLY A 143 7.64 10.63 14.41
CA GLY A 143 7.60 11.48 15.61
C GLY A 143 7.90 10.72 16.89
N ILE A 144 7.37 9.49 17.05
CA ILE A 144 7.68 8.62 18.18
C ILE A 144 9.18 8.24 18.16
N GLY A 145 9.73 7.90 16.99
CA GLY A 145 11.17 7.63 16.85
C GLY A 145 12.03 8.79 17.34
N GLN A 146 11.68 10.04 16.98
CA GLN A 146 12.39 11.23 17.49
C GLN A 146 12.32 11.33 19.03
N SER A 147 11.17 11.02 19.63
CA SER A 147 11.00 11.04 21.09
C SER A 147 11.80 9.94 21.81
N LEU A 148 12.09 8.84 21.12
CA LEU A 148 12.94 7.73 21.60
C LEU A 148 14.44 7.98 21.38
N GLY A 149 14.81 9.17 20.85
CA GLY A 149 16.20 9.52 20.56
C GLY A 149 16.73 8.97 19.22
N GLU A 150 15.86 8.37 18.41
CA GLU A 150 16.22 7.84 17.09
C GLU A 150 16.06 8.94 16.02
N SER A 151 17.16 9.60 15.65
CA SER A 151 17.13 10.72 14.71
C SER A 151 17.06 10.24 13.25
N LEU A 152 15.93 10.53 12.59
CA LEU A 152 15.78 10.36 11.14
C LEU A 152 15.48 11.71 10.49
N ALA A 153 16.18 12.03 9.40
CA ALA A 153 15.86 13.20 8.61
C ALA A 153 14.48 13.03 7.95
N PHE A 154 13.60 14.01 8.13
CA PHE A 154 12.25 13.99 7.58
C PHE A 154 12.22 13.81 6.06
N SER A 155 13.20 14.38 5.34
CA SER A 155 13.33 14.24 3.88
C SER A 155 13.47 12.78 3.44
N HIS A 156 14.27 11.98 4.16
CA HIS A 156 14.44 10.55 3.83
C HIS A 156 13.16 9.76 4.08
N VAL A 157 12.47 10.04 5.20
CA VAL A 157 11.18 9.44 5.53
C VAL A 157 10.14 9.78 4.47
N LEU A 158 10.08 11.03 4.02
CA LEU A 158 9.15 11.48 3.00
C LEU A 158 9.41 10.81 1.64
N LEU A 159 10.68 10.75 1.20
CA LEU A 159 11.04 10.10 -0.06
C LEU A 159 10.72 8.59 -0.05
N ALA A 160 11.03 7.91 1.05
CA ALA A 160 10.71 6.49 1.19
C ALA A 160 9.20 6.25 1.25
N HIS A 161 8.46 7.10 1.96
CA HIS A 161 7.00 7.07 1.99
C HIS A 161 6.40 7.29 0.59
N LEU A 162 6.89 8.28 -0.17
CA LEU A 162 6.42 8.54 -1.54
C LEU A 162 6.64 7.34 -2.46
N HIS A 163 7.78 6.66 -2.33
CA HIS A 163 8.06 5.46 -3.11
C HIS A 163 7.04 4.35 -2.87
N VAL A 164 6.78 4.00 -1.59
CA VAL A 164 5.81 2.96 -1.23
C VAL A 164 4.36 3.41 -1.47
N SER A 165 4.06 4.69 -1.26
CA SER A 165 2.76 5.29 -1.55
C SER A 165 2.39 5.17 -3.04
N LEU A 166 3.36 5.36 -3.93
CA LEU A 166 3.14 5.19 -5.37
C LEU A 166 2.92 3.72 -5.76
N PHE A 167 3.59 2.78 -5.11
CA PHE A 167 3.31 1.35 -5.25
C PHE A 167 1.85 1.02 -4.90
N VAL A 168 1.38 1.48 -3.73
CA VAL A 168 -0.03 1.29 -3.30
C VAL A 168 -1.00 1.94 -4.28
N THR A 169 -0.66 3.14 -4.79
CA THR A 169 -1.46 3.85 -5.80
C THR A 169 -1.57 3.06 -7.11
N ALA A 170 -0.46 2.46 -7.56
CA ALA A 170 -0.45 1.63 -8.77
C ALA A 170 -1.38 0.42 -8.62
N LEU A 171 -1.31 -0.30 -7.51
CA LEU A 171 -2.18 -1.44 -7.22
C LEU A 171 -3.65 -1.04 -7.12
N PHE A 172 -3.95 0.04 -6.42
CA PHE A 172 -5.29 0.60 -6.35
C PHE A 172 -5.85 0.93 -7.74
N THR A 173 -5.02 1.54 -8.59
CA THR A 173 -5.42 1.95 -9.94
C THR A 173 -5.67 0.76 -10.86
N VAL A 174 -4.82 -0.28 -10.80
CA VAL A 174 -5.03 -1.54 -11.53
C VAL A 174 -6.34 -2.20 -11.08
N THR A 175 -6.60 -2.25 -9.78
CA THR A 175 -7.84 -2.82 -9.25
C THR A 175 -9.06 -2.00 -9.65
N ALA A 176 -8.94 -0.67 -9.65
CA ALA A 176 -9.98 0.26 -10.11
C ALA A 176 -10.32 0.03 -11.61
N TRP A 177 -9.29 -0.14 -12.45
CA TRP A 177 -9.51 -0.51 -13.87
C TRP A 177 -10.20 -1.87 -13.99
N LEU A 178 -9.74 -2.90 -13.30
CA LEU A 178 -10.36 -4.22 -13.30
C LEU A 178 -11.82 -4.17 -12.80
N SER A 179 -12.13 -3.27 -11.86
CA SER A 179 -13.48 -3.01 -11.40
C SER A 179 -14.40 -2.50 -12.52
N VAL A 180 -13.86 -1.69 -13.44
CA VAL A 180 -14.64 -1.21 -14.60
C VAL A 180 -15.08 -2.35 -15.51
N VAL A 181 -14.25 -3.37 -15.73
CA VAL A 181 -14.54 -4.50 -16.66
C VAL A 181 -15.26 -5.67 -15.98
N SER A 182 -15.33 -5.68 -14.66
CA SER A 182 -15.93 -6.77 -13.88
C SER A 182 -17.45 -6.61 -13.71
N SER A 183 -18.15 -7.76 -13.64
CA SER A 183 -19.57 -7.84 -13.32
C SER A 183 -19.88 -8.05 -11.84
N HIS A 184 -18.87 -8.44 -11.03
CA HIS A 184 -19.00 -8.70 -9.61
C HIS A 184 -17.87 -8.03 -8.84
N GLN A 185 -18.20 -7.44 -7.69
CA GLN A 185 -17.28 -6.71 -6.83
C GLN A 185 -16.09 -7.55 -6.36
N LEU A 186 -16.30 -8.83 -6.01
CA LEU A 186 -15.26 -9.68 -5.45
C LEU A 186 -14.19 -10.11 -6.46
N LYS A 187 -14.52 -10.19 -7.77
CA LYS A 187 -13.58 -10.67 -8.80
C LYS A 187 -12.29 -9.86 -8.87
N PRO A 188 -12.32 -8.50 -9.02
CA PRO A 188 -11.09 -7.70 -9.04
C PRO A 188 -10.31 -7.79 -7.72
N ALA A 189 -11.02 -7.79 -6.57
CA ALA A 189 -10.38 -7.89 -5.27
C ALA A 189 -9.64 -9.21 -5.12
N MET A 190 -10.30 -10.35 -5.38
CA MET A 190 -9.68 -11.68 -5.28
C MET A 190 -8.50 -11.83 -6.23
N LEU A 191 -8.62 -11.32 -7.46
CA LEU A 191 -7.56 -11.40 -8.45
C LEU A 191 -6.31 -10.62 -7.99
N VAL A 192 -6.48 -9.35 -7.60
CA VAL A 192 -5.34 -8.50 -7.23
C VAL A 192 -4.78 -8.89 -5.86
N VAL A 193 -5.62 -9.04 -4.84
CA VAL A 193 -5.16 -9.42 -3.49
C VAL A 193 -4.57 -10.82 -3.51
N GLY A 194 -5.21 -11.78 -4.20
CA GLY A 194 -4.70 -13.13 -4.35
C GLY A 194 -3.35 -13.18 -5.08
N PHE A 195 -3.21 -12.41 -6.17
CA PHE A 195 -1.93 -12.27 -6.86
C PHE A 195 -0.84 -11.68 -5.95
N MET A 196 -1.18 -10.65 -5.18
CA MET A 196 -0.21 -10.01 -4.28
C MET A 196 0.17 -10.91 -3.10
N LEU A 197 -0.78 -11.68 -2.54
CA LEU A 197 -0.44 -12.70 -1.52
C LEU A 197 0.46 -13.79 -2.09
N PHE A 198 0.24 -14.20 -3.33
CA PHE A 198 1.13 -15.13 -4.04
C PHE A 198 2.53 -14.52 -4.23
N GLN A 199 2.62 -13.25 -4.62
CA GLN A 199 3.89 -12.54 -4.74
C GLN A 199 4.60 -12.38 -3.39
N LEU A 200 3.85 -12.18 -2.30
CA LEU A 200 4.41 -12.15 -0.94
C LEU A 200 4.96 -13.53 -0.54
N ALA A 201 4.24 -14.61 -0.88
CA ALA A 201 4.74 -15.97 -0.65
C ALA A 201 6.03 -16.25 -1.43
N ILE A 202 6.10 -15.83 -2.71
CA ILE A 202 7.34 -15.90 -3.53
C ILE A 202 8.48 -15.12 -2.87
N TYR A 203 8.18 -13.92 -2.36
CA TYR A 203 9.18 -13.07 -1.68
C TYR A 203 9.80 -13.77 -0.45
N MET A 204 9.06 -14.64 0.24
CA MET A 204 9.57 -15.39 1.39
C MET A 204 10.45 -16.59 1.01
N VAL A 205 10.45 -17.02 -0.26
CA VAL A 205 11.24 -18.17 -0.73
C VAL A 205 12.63 -17.72 -1.19
N GLN A 206 13.68 -18.32 -0.64
CA GLN A 206 15.07 -17.94 -0.80
C GLN A 206 15.51 -17.78 -2.28
N ASP A 207 15.10 -18.70 -3.16
CA ASP A 207 15.55 -18.71 -4.57
C ASP A 207 14.64 -17.89 -5.50
N LEU A 208 13.45 -17.47 -5.02
CA LEU A 208 12.44 -16.81 -5.83
C LEU A 208 12.21 -15.33 -5.44
N TRP A 209 12.74 -14.89 -4.30
CA TRP A 209 12.49 -13.54 -3.77
C TRP A 209 12.81 -12.40 -4.77
N SER A 210 13.82 -12.59 -5.62
CA SER A 210 14.28 -11.59 -6.60
C SER A 210 13.26 -11.30 -7.71
N ILE A 211 12.34 -12.23 -7.98
CA ILE A 211 11.29 -12.07 -9.01
C ILE A 211 9.98 -11.54 -8.45
N SER A 212 9.88 -11.38 -7.13
CA SER A 212 8.71 -10.81 -6.49
C SER A 212 8.62 -9.30 -6.70
N ILE A 213 7.39 -8.80 -6.92
CA ILE A 213 7.10 -7.36 -6.97
C ILE A 213 7.45 -6.69 -5.63
N PHE A 214 7.34 -7.41 -4.50
CA PHE A 214 7.72 -6.88 -3.18
C PHE A 214 9.20 -6.52 -3.08
N LYS A 215 10.06 -7.11 -3.91
CA LYS A 215 11.46 -6.70 -4.01
C LYS A 215 11.63 -5.23 -4.40
N MET A 216 10.68 -4.66 -5.16
CA MET A 216 10.73 -3.27 -5.61
C MET A 216 10.49 -2.25 -4.47
N ILE A 217 9.90 -2.68 -3.34
CA ILE A 217 9.65 -1.87 -2.14
C ILE A 217 10.38 -2.40 -0.90
N ASP A 218 11.31 -3.31 -1.10
CA ASP A 218 12.11 -3.94 -0.06
C ASP A 218 13.15 -2.97 0.54
N LEU A 219 13.72 -3.37 1.67
CA LEU A 219 14.78 -2.64 2.37
C LEU A 219 15.98 -2.32 1.48
N ASP A 220 16.33 -3.20 0.54
CA ASP A 220 17.41 -2.96 -0.42
C ASP A 220 17.20 -1.69 -1.26
N HIS A 221 15.95 -1.23 -1.43
CA HIS A 221 15.61 -0.01 -2.15
C HIS A 221 15.24 1.15 -1.22
N ILE A 222 14.86 0.85 0.03
CA ILE A 222 14.49 1.87 1.02
C ILE A 222 15.75 2.39 1.75
N LEU A 223 16.65 1.51 2.17
CA LEU A 223 17.83 1.90 2.97
C LEU A 223 18.76 2.86 2.22
N PRO A 224 19.06 2.68 0.91
CA PRO A 224 19.94 3.58 0.18
C PRO A 224 19.43 5.02 0.06
N ILE A 225 18.12 5.26 0.27
CA ILE A 225 17.54 6.62 0.23
C ILE A 225 18.21 7.54 1.26
N ARG A 226 18.66 7.01 2.40
CA ARG A 226 19.41 7.76 3.41
C ARG A 226 20.76 8.27 2.89
N TYR A 227 21.33 7.59 1.91
CA TYR A 227 22.61 7.92 1.30
C TYR A 227 22.47 8.72 -0.01
N GLY A 228 21.24 9.08 -0.39
CA GLY A 228 20.94 9.86 -1.59
C GLY A 228 20.58 9.02 -2.81
N ASP A 229 20.59 7.70 -2.69
CA ASP A 229 20.26 6.79 -3.79
C ASP A 229 18.76 6.47 -3.80
N PHE A 230 18.02 7.25 -4.58
CA PHE A 230 16.58 7.02 -4.73
C PHE A 230 16.29 5.97 -5.82
N PRO A 231 15.37 5.02 -5.61
CA PRO A 231 15.07 3.94 -6.55
C PRO A 231 14.19 4.44 -7.74
N TRP A 232 14.77 5.28 -8.61
CA TRP A 232 14.05 5.94 -9.71
C TRP A 232 13.39 4.96 -10.66
N TRP A 233 14.04 3.83 -10.95
CA TRP A 233 13.52 2.86 -11.90
C TRP A 233 12.22 2.21 -11.40
N GLN A 234 12.19 1.80 -10.15
CA GLN A 234 11.01 1.24 -9.48
C GLN A 234 9.91 2.29 -9.36
N PHE A 235 10.27 3.50 -8.94
CA PHE A 235 9.34 4.62 -8.84
C PHE A 235 8.67 4.94 -10.18
N LEU A 236 9.44 5.03 -11.26
CA LEU A 236 8.93 5.30 -12.61
C LEU A 236 8.06 4.14 -13.15
N SER A 237 8.37 2.89 -12.81
CA SER A 237 7.54 1.75 -13.18
C SER A 237 6.17 1.78 -12.48
N PHE A 238 6.11 2.17 -11.21
CA PHE A 238 4.83 2.36 -10.51
C PHE A 238 4.04 3.54 -11.07
N LEU A 239 4.71 4.64 -11.41
CA LEU A 239 4.08 5.77 -12.07
C LEU A 239 3.50 5.39 -13.43
N GLY A 240 4.27 4.67 -14.25
CA GLY A 240 3.83 4.16 -15.54
C GLY A 240 2.62 3.22 -15.42
N THR A 241 2.64 2.31 -14.44
CA THR A 241 1.51 1.42 -14.13
C THR A 241 0.27 2.20 -13.72
N THR A 242 0.43 3.23 -12.88
CA THR A 242 -0.67 4.12 -12.46
C THR A 242 -1.29 4.83 -13.66
N LEU A 243 -0.47 5.46 -14.50
CA LEU A 243 -0.95 6.20 -15.67
C LEU A 243 -1.64 5.27 -16.67
N THR A 244 -1.05 4.10 -16.95
CA THR A 244 -1.61 3.10 -17.85
C THR A 244 -2.94 2.57 -17.33
N GLY A 245 -3.03 2.25 -16.04
CA GLY A 245 -4.25 1.79 -15.40
C GLY A 245 -5.37 2.84 -15.40
N LEU A 246 -5.04 4.13 -15.17
CA LEU A 246 -6.00 5.24 -15.29
C LEU A 246 -6.53 5.37 -16.73
N PHE A 247 -5.63 5.35 -17.70
CA PHE A 247 -5.99 5.45 -19.12
C PHE A 247 -6.90 4.30 -19.54
N ALA A 248 -6.53 3.08 -19.17
CA ALA A 248 -7.33 1.88 -19.42
C ALA A 248 -8.71 1.94 -18.74
N GLY A 249 -8.77 2.42 -17.49
CA GLY A 249 -10.03 2.60 -16.75
C GLY A 249 -10.96 3.60 -17.44
N ILE A 250 -10.43 4.77 -17.83
CA ILE A 250 -11.19 5.82 -18.56
C ILE A 250 -11.67 5.29 -19.92
N PHE A 251 -10.81 4.60 -20.65
CA PHE A 251 -11.16 4.04 -21.96
C PHE A 251 -12.27 3.00 -21.84
N CYS A 252 -12.16 2.06 -20.91
CA CYS A 252 -13.12 0.99 -20.71
C CYS A 252 -14.48 1.52 -20.23
N ILE A 253 -14.51 2.48 -19.28
CA ILE A 253 -15.78 2.99 -18.73
C ILE A 253 -16.60 3.74 -19.77
N ASN A 254 -15.94 4.42 -20.72
CA ASN A 254 -16.62 5.15 -21.79
C ASN A 254 -17.20 4.22 -22.87
N ARG A 255 -16.67 2.99 -23.00
CA ARG A 255 -17.14 1.98 -23.99
C ARG A 255 -18.08 0.94 -23.44
N ARG A 256 -18.19 0.85 -22.11
CA ARG A 256 -19.03 -0.16 -21.46
C ARG A 256 -20.49 0.26 -21.49
N ASP A 257 -21.36 -0.60 -21.98
CA ASP A 257 -22.81 -0.50 -21.82
C ASP A 257 -23.20 -1.10 -20.46
N PHE A 258 -24.00 -0.34 -19.69
CA PHE A 258 -24.45 -0.70 -18.36
C PHE A 258 -25.95 -0.96 -18.35
#